data_ffdfe6f09b150c4316e41b88797e8e50
#
_entry.id   ffdfe6f09b150c4316e41b88797e8e50
#
_cell.length_a   1.000
_cell.length_b   1.000
_cell.length_c   1.000
_cell.angle_alpha   90.00
_cell.angle_beta   90.00
_cell.angle_gamma   90.00
#
_symmetry.space_group_name_H-M   'P 1'
#
loop_
_entity.id
_entity.type
_entity.pdbx_description
1 polymer ?
#
loop_
_entity_poly.entity_id
_entity_poly.type
_entity_poly.pdbx_seq_one_letter_code
_entity_poly.pdbx_strand_id
1 'polypeptide(L)'
;MLEMMTSMLRKAALGVTILCGLGCAANQGQAGDSIEWSTGRKTGNPFEIRLTANGPELKAVLVNRSSSEQRLLHNAYLQAATLELVSATSSGPKPYDSRMIMKYDSKPYCQLFQTLPPGKKLELGVVRFQKSRDGFAGQWGPFNFEEVPAGDYQVRVTWHSERAQCFDESTRQMRNLPAVWRGMVRSNQVTVHLP
;
A
#
# COMPACT_ATOMS: atom_id res chain seq x y z
N MET A 1 47.24 -46.93 6.40
CA MET A 1 46.65 -48.19 6.85
C MET A 1 45.20 -48.07 6.53
N LEU A 2 44.82 -48.55 5.37
CA LEU A 2 44.33 -49.92 5.13
C LEU A 2 42.96 -50.07 5.82
N GLU A 3 41.98 -50.21 5.16
CA GLU A 3 41.40 -51.13 4.15
C GLU A 3 39.95 -51.25 4.50
N MET A 4 39.06 -51.10 3.54
CA MET A 4 38.44 -52.18 2.79
C MET A 4 37.41 -52.95 3.67
N MET A 5 36.21 -53.22 3.28
CA MET A 5 35.69 -53.88 2.10
C MET A 5 34.14 -53.87 2.20
N THR A 6 33.51 -53.50 1.16
CA THR A 6 32.66 -54.33 0.28
C THR A 6 31.60 -55.21 0.94
N SER A 7 30.35 -55.16 0.54
CA SER A 7 29.78 -56.12 -0.39
C SER A 7 28.22 -56.13 -0.38
N MET A 8 27.70 -55.96 -1.55
CA MET A 8 26.76 -56.79 -2.33
C MET A 8 25.29 -56.87 -1.91
N LEU A 9 24.45 -56.39 -2.76
CA LEU A 9 23.61 -57.04 -3.78
C LEU A 9 22.31 -57.71 -3.27
N ARG A 10 21.19 -57.31 -3.79
CA ARG A 10 20.35 -57.93 -4.83
C ARG A 10 18.91 -57.41 -4.80
N LYS A 11 18.52 -56.83 -5.88
CA LYS A 11 17.46 -57.22 -6.84
C LYS A 11 16.07 -57.48 -6.27
N ALA A 12 15.12 -56.70 -6.73
CA ALA A 12 13.99 -57.27 -7.50
C ALA A 12 13.28 -56.14 -8.24
N ALA A 13 13.16 -56.29 -9.51
CA ALA A 13 12.39 -55.51 -10.45
C ALA A 13 10.93 -55.96 -10.37
N LEU A 14 10.02 -55.01 -10.47
CA LEU A 14 8.71 -55.27 -11.10
C LEU A 14 8.26 -53.98 -11.77
N GLY A 15 8.16 -54.06 -13.10
CA GLY A 15 7.70 -53.03 -13.96
C GLY A 15 6.20 -52.84 -13.89
N VAL A 16 5.79 -51.61 -14.08
CA VAL A 16 4.47 -51.28 -14.62
C VAL A 16 4.68 -50.19 -15.65
N THR A 17 4.49 -50.54 -16.88
CA THR A 17 4.37 -49.68 -18.04
C THR A 17 3.00 -49.04 -17.99
N ILE A 18 2.94 -47.70 -18.00
CA ILE A 18 1.72 -46.97 -18.37
C ILE A 18 2.08 -45.85 -19.34
N LEU A 19 1.54 -46.06 -20.47
CA LEU A 19 1.29 -45.25 -21.67
C LEU A 19 1.56 -43.76 -21.68
N CYS A 20 2.17 -43.39 -22.77
CA CYS A 20 2.23 -42.09 -23.38
C CYS A 20 0.90 -41.29 -23.35
N GLY A 21 0.96 -40.12 -22.76
CA GLY A 21 0.07 -39.01 -23.06
C GLY A 21 0.93 -37.88 -23.53
N LEU A 22 1.06 -37.72 -24.84
CA LEU A 22 1.57 -36.52 -25.49
C LEU A 22 0.61 -35.35 -25.17
N GLY A 23 0.85 -34.65 -24.08
CA GLY A 23 0.27 -33.35 -23.79
C GLY A 23 1.29 -32.29 -24.11
N CYS A 24 1.14 -31.63 -25.25
CA CYS A 24 1.79 -30.34 -25.52
C CYS A 24 1.45 -29.37 -24.41
N ALA A 25 2.31 -29.25 -23.42
CA ALA A 25 2.28 -28.11 -22.52
C ALA A 25 2.77 -26.90 -23.33
N ALA A 26 1.82 -26.20 -23.92
CA ALA A 26 2.05 -24.84 -24.35
C ALA A 26 2.55 -24.07 -23.14
N ASN A 27 3.76 -23.58 -23.24
CA ASN A 27 4.39 -22.64 -22.33
C ASN A 27 3.50 -21.38 -22.35
N GLN A 28 2.49 -21.33 -21.49
CA GLN A 28 1.73 -20.12 -21.24
C GLN A 28 2.70 -19.20 -20.53
N GLY A 29 3.20 -18.23 -21.30
CA GLY A 29 3.93 -17.10 -20.77
C GLY A 29 3.18 -16.58 -19.56
N GLN A 30 3.89 -16.39 -18.46
CA GLN A 30 3.40 -15.63 -17.31
C GLN A 30 2.87 -14.32 -17.87
N ALA A 31 1.55 -14.25 -18.01
CA ALA A 31 0.85 -13.00 -18.15
C ALA A 31 1.24 -12.19 -16.91
N GLY A 32 1.93 -11.10 -17.15
CA GLY A 32 2.31 -10.18 -16.09
C GLY A 32 1.09 -9.94 -15.23
N ASP A 33 1.28 -10.00 -13.91
CA ASP A 33 0.27 -9.69 -12.93
C ASP A 33 -0.39 -8.37 -13.32
N SER A 34 -1.50 -8.46 -14.01
CA SER A 34 -2.40 -7.34 -14.17
C SER A 34 -2.82 -7.01 -12.75
N ILE A 35 -2.31 -5.90 -12.22
CA ILE A 35 -2.75 -5.36 -10.95
C ILE A 35 -4.25 -5.13 -11.09
N GLU A 36 -5.05 -6.12 -10.69
CA GLU A 36 -6.50 -5.99 -10.62
C GLU A 36 -6.82 -4.92 -9.59
N TRP A 37 -7.08 -3.75 -10.09
CA TRP A 37 -7.53 -2.62 -9.32
C TRP A 37 -9.00 -2.86 -8.90
N SER A 38 -9.20 -3.77 -7.97
CA SER A 38 -10.52 -3.92 -7.39
C SER A 38 -10.87 -2.63 -6.65
N THR A 39 -11.85 -1.90 -7.16
CA THR A 39 -12.58 -0.86 -6.42
C THR A 39 -13.34 -1.55 -5.29
N GLY A 40 -12.59 -2.12 -4.35
CA GLY A 40 -13.14 -2.96 -3.30
C GLY A 40 -13.86 -2.13 -2.26
N ARG A 41 -15.16 -1.94 -2.43
CA ARG A 41 -16.04 -1.95 -1.26
C ARG A 41 -15.96 -3.35 -0.65
N LYS A 42 -14.94 -3.64 0.15
CA LYS A 42 -15.03 -4.78 1.05
C LYS A 42 -16.16 -4.44 2.02
N THR A 43 -17.27 -5.15 1.90
CA THR A 43 -18.35 -5.17 2.87
C THR A 43 -17.72 -5.37 4.25
N GLY A 44 -17.78 -4.33 5.10
CA GLY A 44 -17.22 -4.34 6.45
C GLY A 44 -16.17 -3.29 6.79
N ASN A 45 -15.59 -2.56 5.81
CA ASN A 45 -14.67 -1.48 6.14
C ASN A 45 -15.47 -0.22 6.52
N PRO A 46 -15.28 0.34 7.75
CA PRO A 46 -16.01 1.52 8.17
C PRO A 46 -15.58 2.79 7.43
N PHE A 47 -14.48 2.76 6.69
CA PHE A 47 -13.91 3.92 6.05
C PHE A 47 -13.90 3.83 4.52
N GLU A 48 -14.03 5.00 3.90
CA GLU A 48 -13.82 5.25 2.48
C GLU A 48 -12.80 6.38 2.32
N ILE A 49 -11.81 6.21 1.45
CA ILE A 49 -10.96 7.32 1.02
C ILE A 49 -11.50 7.86 -0.30
N ARG A 50 -11.75 9.16 -0.34
CA ARG A 50 -12.06 9.89 -1.56
C ARG A 50 -10.86 10.67 -2.00
N LEU A 51 -10.33 10.29 -3.16
CA LEU A 51 -9.27 11.01 -3.84
C LEU A 51 -9.89 11.86 -4.96
N THR A 52 -9.52 13.12 -5.01
CA THR A 52 -9.93 14.06 -6.07
C THR A 52 -8.69 14.68 -6.70
N ALA A 53 -8.77 14.94 -8.00
CA ALA A 53 -7.76 15.67 -8.76
C ALA A 53 -8.38 16.96 -9.30
N ASN A 54 -7.64 18.07 -9.20
CA ASN A 54 -7.99 19.36 -9.80
C ASN A 54 -6.73 19.93 -10.44
N GLY A 55 -6.55 19.69 -11.74
CA GLY A 55 -5.28 19.94 -12.41
C GLY A 55 -4.13 19.17 -11.73
N PRO A 56 -3.03 19.87 -11.37
CA PRO A 56 -1.88 19.25 -10.70
C PRO A 56 -2.07 19.06 -9.19
N GLU A 57 -3.25 19.37 -8.64
CA GLU A 57 -3.54 19.22 -7.22
C GLU A 57 -4.32 17.95 -6.95
N LEU A 58 -3.87 17.18 -5.97
CA LEU A 58 -4.53 15.98 -5.45
C LEU A 58 -4.89 16.20 -3.99
N LYS A 59 -6.10 15.79 -3.61
CA LYS A 59 -6.58 15.83 -2.24
C LYS A 59 -7.22 14.51 -1.86
N ALA A 60 -6.82 13.93 -0.74
CA ALA A 60 -7.44 12.74 -0.18
C ALA A 60 -8.12 13.02 1.16
N VAL A 61 -9.32 12.48 1.30
CA VAL A 61 -10.16 12.63 2.49
C VAL A 61 -10.65 11.25 2.91
N LEU A 62 -10.45 10.90 4.17
CA LEU A 62 -11.03 9.73 4.82
C LEU A 62 -12.44 10.07 5.30
N VAL A 63 -13.41 9.22 5.03
CA VAL A 63 -14.81 9.39 5.44
C VAL A 63 -15.23 8.19 6.28
N ASN A 64 -15.76 8.42 7.48
CA ASN A 64 -16.39 7.35 8.25
C ASN A 64 -17.78 7.03 7.65
N ARG A 65 -17.93 5.83 7.11
CA ARG A 65 -19.15 5.33 6.47
C ARG A 65 -19.98 4.42 7.39
N SER A 66 -19.46 4.11 8.56
CA SER A 66 -20.19 3.31 9.53
C SER A 66 -21.24 4.16 10.27
N SER A 67 -22.14 3.48 10.98
CA SER A 67 -23.12 4.10 11.86
C SER A 67 -22.56 4.44 13.24
N SER A 68 -21.30 4.10 13.52
CA SER A 68 -20.66 4.31 14.83
C SER A 68 -19.43 5.20 14.72
N GLU A 69 -19.05 5.81 15.81
CA GLU A 69 -17.79 6.52 15.94
C GLU A 69 -16.62 5.54 15.78
N GLN A 70 -15.57 5.98 15.08
CA GLN A 70 -14.36 5.20 14.88
C GLN A 70 -13.18 5.95 15.47
N ARG A 71 -12.41 5.27 16.32
CA ARG A 71 -11.17 5.80 16.86
C ARG A 71 -9.99 5.38 15.98
N LEU A 72 -9.16 6.33 15.63
CA LEU A 72 -8.02 6.09 14.72
C LEU A 72 -6.82 6.95 15.11
N LEU A 73 -5.62 6.48 14.78
CA LEU A 73 -4.42 7.29 14.85
C LEU A 73 -4.41 8.27 13.68
N HIS A 74 -4.34 9.56 13.98
CA HIS A 74 -4.17 10.59 12.95
C HIS A 74 -2.86 11.33 13.15
N ASN A 75 -1.88 10.95 12.38
CA ASN A 75 -0.61 11.64 12.30
C ASN A 75 -0.01 11.42 10.91
N ALA A 76 0.21 12.53 10.19
CA ALA A 76 0.74 12.50 8.83
C ALA A 76 2.12 11.82 8.71
N TYR A 77 2.84 11.66 9.82
CA TYR A 77 4.19 11.11 9.83
C TYR A 77 4.28 9.68 10.37
N LEU A 78 3.48 9.36 11.40
CA LEU A 78 3.48 8.02 11.99
C LEU A 78 2.64 7.03 11.20
N GLN A 79 1.67 7.53 10.47
CA GLN A 79 0.68 6.75 9.74
C GLN A 79 0.25 7.48 8.47
N ALA A 80 1.27 7.89 7.70
CA ALA A 80 1.05 8.59 6.45
C ALA A 80 0.29 7.70 5.47
N ALA A 81 -0.72 8.29 4.85
CA ALA A 81 -1.31 7.69 3.67
C ALA A 81 -0.28 7.70 2.55
N THR A 82 -0.05 6.55 1.92
CA THR A 82 0.86 6.42 0.78
C THR A 82 0.16 6.87 -0.48
N LEU A 83 0.78 7.76 -1.23
CA LEU A 83 0.35 8.20 -2.55
C LEU A 83 1.13 7.40 -3.60
N GLU A 84 0.41 6.66 -4.43
CA GLU A 84 0.97 5.89 -5.54
C GLU A 84 0.72 6.64 -6.84
N LEU A 85 1.79 6.99 -7.57
CA LEU A 85 1.74 7.52 -8.93
C LEU A 85 2.20 6.45 -9.90
N VAL A 86 1.36 6.14 -10.87
CA VAL A 86 1.69 5.14 -11.90
C VAL A 86 1.57 5.81 -13.26
N SER A 87 2.67 5.94 -13.98
CA SER A 87 2.68 6.49 -15.33
C SER A 87 2.02 5.51 -16.30
N ALA A 88 1.11 6.01 -17.13
CA ALA A 88 0.51 5.28 -18.25
C ALA A 88 1.45 5.33 -19.48
N THR A 89 2.65 4.73 -19.37
CA THR A 89 3.57 4.69 -20.51
C THR A 89 3.29 3.50 -21.43
N SER A 90 3.77 3.60 -22.69
CA SER A 90 3.67 2.52 -23.69
C SER A 90 4.37 1.21 -23.31
N SER A 91 5.25 1.25 -22.31
CA SER A 91 5.96 0.09 -21.74
C SER A 91 5.24 -0.55 -20.55
N GLY A 92 4.01 -0.14 -20.25
CA GLY A 92 3.22 -0.58 -19.10
C GLY A 92 3.27 0.39 -17.92
N PRO A 93 2.42 0.16 -16.90
CA PRO A 93 2.36 1.03 -15.73
C PRO A 93 3.67 0.95 -14.95
N LYS A 94 4.32 2.09 -14.78
CA LYS A 94 5.55 2.21 -14.00
C LYS A 94 5.28 3.04 -12.76
N PRO A 95 5.44 2.48 -11.54
CA PRO A 95 5.30 3.25 -10.32
C PRO A 95 6.42 4.29 -10.21
N TYR A 96 6.08 5.46 -9.74
CA TYR A 96 7.03 6.50 -9.41
C TYR A 96 7.38 6.42 -7.91
N ASP A 97 8.66 6.30 -7.61
CA ASP A 97 9.14 6.22 -6.23
C ASP A 97 9.18 7.60 -5.57
N SER A 98 8.56 7.68 -4.39
CA SER A 98 8.68 8.86 -3.52
C SER A 98 9.77 8.63 -2.47
N ARG A 99 10.50 9.67 -2.13
CA ARG A 99 11.51 9.61 -1.07
C ARG A 99 10.92 10.10 0.25
N MET A 100 11.10 9.32 1.31
CA MET A 100 10.72 9.76 2.66
C MET A 100 11.77 10.77 3.18
N ILE A 101 11.33 11.98 3.49
CA ILE A 101 12.23 13.08 3.84
C ILE A 101 12.68 13.04 5.31
N MET A 102 11.93 12.38 6.20
CA MET A 102 12.16 12.52 7.63
C MET A 102 12.12 11.18 8.39
N LYS A 103 13.09 11.01 9.30
CA LYS A 103 13.02 9.98 10.36
C LYS A 103 12.35 10.61 11.56
N TYR A 104 11.15 10.15 11.91
CA TYR A 104 10.45 10.60 13.11
C TYR A 104 10.67 9.67 14.28
N ASP A 105 10.66 10.26 15.49
CA ASP A 105 10.44 9.48 16.70
C ASP A 105 9.08 8.80 16.60
N SER A 106 9.10 7.46 16.61
CA SER A 106 7.96 6.63 16.24
C SER A 106 6.94 6.40 17.35
N LYS A 107 6.94 7.24 18.40
CA LYS A 107 6.01 7.07 19.53
C LYS A 107 4.62 7.59 19.17
N PRO A 108 3.61 6.73 19.18
CA PRO A 108 2.22 7.15 18.94
C PRO A 108 1.65 7.73 20.23
N TYR A 109 1.85 9.00 20.48
CA TYR A 109 1.30 9.68 21.66
C TYR A 109 -0.23 9.55 21.70
N CYS A 110 -0.80 9.39 22.90
CA CYS A 110 -2.24 9.16 23.07
C CYS A 110 -3.10 10.29 22.51
N GLN A 111 -2.62 11.50 22.53
CA GLN A 111 -3.28 12.69 21.96
C GLN A 111 -3.41 12.68 20.43
N LEU A 112 -2.65 11.83 19.74
CA LEU A 112 -2.73 11.69 18.29
C LEU A 112 -3.87 10.77 17.84
N PHE A 113 -4.53 10.10 18.78
CA PHE A 113 -5.70 9.29 18.48
C PHE A 113 -6.96 10.14 18.54
N GLN A 114 -7.67 10.18 17.43
CA GLN A 114 -8.88 10.97 17.28
C GLN A 114 -10.09 10.08 17.07
N THR A 115 -11.25 10.57 17.49
CA THR A 115 -12.52 9.94 17.18
C THR A 115 -13.14 10.61 15.96
N LEU A 116 -13.50 9.82 14.96
CA LEU A 116 -14.18 10.28 13.77
C LEU A 116 -15.63 9.80 13.79
N PRO A 117 -16.60 10.71 14.04
CA PRO A 117 -18.02 10.37 14.06
C PRO A 117 -18.56 9.90 12.71
N PRO A 118 -19.73 9.25 12.65
CA PRO A 118 -20.39 8.85 11.42
C PRO A 118 -20.53 10.00 10.42
N GLY A 119 -20.22 9.75 9.17
CA GLY A 119 -20.30 10.73 8.08
C GLY A 119 -19.25 11.85 8.12
N LYS A 120 -18.47 11.97 9.19
CA LYS A 120 -17.41 12.99 9.28
C LYS A 120 -16.21 12.63 8.40
N LYS A 121 -15.46 13.67 8.06
CA LYS A 121 -14.31 13.61 7.14
C LYS A 121 -13.05 14.01 7.86
N LEU A 122 -11.95 13.37 7.49
CA LEU A 122 -10.60 13.67 7.93
C LEU A 122 -9.70 13.82 6.71
N GLU A 123 -8.99 14.93 6.59
CA GLU A 123 -8.04 15.13 5.52
C GLU A 123 -6.80 14.25 5.75
N LEU A 124 -6.48 13.40 4.78
CA LEU A 124 -5.28 12.55 4.82
C LEU A 124 -4.06 13.25 4.22
N GLY A 125 -4.29 14.15 3.29
CA GLY A 125 -3.24 14.95 2.68
C GLY A 125 -3.71 15.68 1.43
N VAL A 126 -2.87 16.65 1.07
CA VAL A 126 -2.97 17.42 -0.18
C VAL A 126 -1.57 17.48 -0.78
N VAL A 127 -1.45 17.30 -2.08
CA VAL A 127 -0.23 17.61 -2.82
C VAL A 127 -0.59 18.46 -4.02
N ARG A 128 0.21 19.46 -4.29
CA ARG A 128 0.17 20.24 -5.53
C ARG A 128 1.52 20.09 -6.23
N PHE A 129 1.49 19.45 -7.38
CA PHE A 129 2.68 19.33 -8.21
C PHE A 129 2.99 20.68 -8.88
N GLN A 130 4.23 21.12 -8.73
CA GLN A 130 4.72 22.37 -9.29
C GLN A 130 5.84 22.06 -10.29
N LYS A 131 5.91 22.84 -11.36
CA LYS A 131 7.00 22.71 -12.33
C LYS A 131 8.32 23.02 -11.65
N SER A 132 9.28 22.15 -11.82
CA SER A 132 10.67 22.28 -11.38
C SER A 132 11.60 22.30 -12.60
N ARG A 133 12.91 22.37 -12.38
CA ARG A 133 13.88 22.38 -13.46
C ARG A 133 13.81 21.14 -14.36
N ASP A 134 13.65 19.97 -13.73
CA ASP A 134 13.80 18.67 -14.41
C ASP A 134 12.46 17.87 -14.41
N GLY A 135 11.31 18.56 -14.24
CA GLY A 135 10.00 17.95 -14.24
C GLY A 135 9.01 18.63 -13.30
N PHE A 136 8.34 17.85 -12.49
CA PHE A 136 7.41 18.33 -11.46
C PHE A 136 7.85 17.86 -10.10
N ALA A 137 7.61 18.67 -9.08
CA ALA A 137 7.88 18.33 -7.69
C ALA A 137 6.62 18.55 -6.84
N GLY A 138 6.47 17.77 -5.78
CA GLY A 138 5.37 17.90 -4.83
C GLY A 138 5.67 17.15 -3.53
N GLN A 139 4.95 17.51 -2.46
CA GLN A 139 5.10 16.87 -1.17
C GLN A 139 3.77 16.32 -0.70
N TRP A 140 3.76 15.05 -0.30
CA TRP A 140 2.61 14.36 0.29
C TRP A 140 2.98 13.83 1.68
N GLY A 141 2.56 14.53 2.72
CA GLY A 141 3.00 14.19 4.09
C GLY A 141 4.53 14.14 4.19
N PRO A 142 5.11 13.01 4.63
CA PRO A 142 6.56 12.85 4.72
C PRO A 142 7.23 12.44 3.39
N PHE A 143 6.45 12.28 2.32
CA PHE A 143 6.96 11.82 1.03
C PHE A 143 7.21 12.99 0.09
N ASN A 144 8.40 13.02 -0.49
CA ASN A 144 8.78 13.99 -1.50
C ASN A 144 8.80 13.34 -2.87
N PHE A 145 8.16 13.98 -3.82
CA PHE A 145 8.19 13.63 -5.24
C PHE A 145 9.08 14.64 -5.93
N GLU A 146 10.14 14.19 -6.55
CA GLU A 146 11.11 15.02 -7.26
C GLU A 146 11.24 14.53 -8.70
N GLU A 147 11.40 15.45 -9.63
CA GLU A 147 11.66 15.15 -11.04
C GLU A 147 10.60 14.24 -11.68
N VAL A 148 9.34 14.40 -11.27
CA VAL A 148 8.22 13.65 -11.89
C VAL A 148 8.08 14.15 -13.33
N PRO A 149 8.24 13.27 -14.35
CA PRO A 149 8.12 13.70 -15.74
C PRO A 149 6.75 14.27 -16.06
N ALA A 150 6.65 15.10 -17.10
CA ALA A 150 5.37 15.50 -17.68
C ALA A 150 4.63 14.25 -18.20
N GLY A 151 3.30 14.25 -18.11
CA GLY A 151 2.50 13.14 -18.60
C GLY A 151 1.26 12.86 -17.76
N ASP A 152 0.58 11.77 -18.13
CA ASP A 152 -0.62 11.30 -17.43
C ASP A 152 -0.25 10.23 -16.41
N TYR A 153 -0.79 10.38 -15.21
CA TYR A 153 -0.57 9.47 -14.09
C TYR A 153 -1.90 8.95 -13.54
N GLN A 154 -1.97 7.66 -13.36
CA GLN A 154 -3.00 7.03 -12.54
C GLN A 154 -2.58 7.13 -11.07
N VAL A 155 -3.45 7.70 -10.25
CA VAL A 155 -3.11 8.00 -8.86
C VAL A 155 -4.07 7.30 -7.92
N ARG A 156 -3.53 6.77 -6.84
CA ARG A 156 -4.26 6.14 -5.75
C ARG A 156 -3.64 6.48 -4.41
N VAL A 157 -4.45 6.46 -3.37
CA VAL A 157 -4.00 6.61 -1.98
C VAL A 157 -4.35 5.35 -1.21
N THR A 158 -3.38 4.84 -0.46
CA THR A 158 -3.56 3.74 0.48
C THR A 158 -3.26 4.26 1.89
N TRP A 159 -4.19 4.01 2.83
CA TRP A 159 -3.99 4.32 4.23
C TRP A 159 -4.09 3.04 5.05
N HIS A 160 -3.11 2.83 5.92
CA HIS A 160 -2.98 1.63 6.72
C HIS A 160 -2.83 1.99 8.20
N SER A 161 -3.65 1.39 9.07
CA SER A 161 -3.60 1.56 10.51
C SER A 161 -3.41 0.21 11.20
N GLU A 162 -2.29 0.06 11.91
CA GLU A 162 -1.99 -1.16 12.67
C GLU A 162 -1.95 -0.94 14.17
N ARG A 163 -1.77 0.30 14.60
CA ARG A 163 -1.47 0.63 15.99
C ARG A 163 -2.74 0.77 16.82
N ALA A 164 -2.78 0.05 17.94
CA ALA A 164 -3.80 0.16 18.97
C ALA A 164 -3.22 0.57 20.34
N GLN A 165 -1.94 0.91 20.36
CA GLN A 165 -1.23 1.34 21.58
C GLN A 165 -0.79 2.78 21.43
N CYS A 166 -0.86 3.53 22.52
CA CYS A 166 -0.32 4.87 22.59
C CYS A 166 0.66 5.02 23.73
N PHE A 167 1.58 5.96 23.58
CA PHE A 167 2.46 6.41 24.64
C PHE A 167 1.78 7.50 25.45
N ASP A 168 1.60 7.24 26.75
CA ASP A 168 1.05 8.19 27.70
C ASP A 168 2.20 8.99 28.34
N GLU A 169 2.26 10.28 28.07
CA GLU A 169 3.33 11.15 28.55
C GLU A 169 3.31 11.32 30.07
N SER A 170 2.11 11.28 30.68
CA SER A 170 1.96 11.47 32.12
C SER A 170 2.52 10.30 32.92
N THR A 171 2.33 9.08 32.43
CA THR A 171 2.83 7.85 33.08
C THR A 171 4.14 7.36 32.48
N ARG A 172 4.57 7.92 31.33
CA ARG A 172 5.71 7.47 30.52
C ARG A 172 5.64 6.00 30.09
N GLN A 173 4.44 5.48 29.89
CA GLN A 173 4.20 4.09 29.56
C GLN A 173 3.39 3.94 28.27
N MET A 174 3.58 2.79 27.59
CA MET A 174 2.69 2.37 26.54
C MET A 174 1.41 1.78 27.13
N ARG A 175 0.27 2.20 26.64
CA ARG A 175 -1.02 1.63 27.02
C ARG A 175 -1.87 1.24 25.82
N ASN A 176 -2.66 0.19 25.97
CA ASN A 176 -3.63 -0.23 24.97
C ASN A 176 -4.81 0.76 24.95
N LEU A 177 -5.22 1.14 23.76
CA LEU A 177 -6.45 1.91 23.55
C LEU A 177 -7.53 0.96 23.06
N PRO A 178 -8.69 0.91 23.75
CA PRO A 178 -9.81 0.10 23.29
C PRO A 178 -10.44 0.70 22.02
N ALA A 179 -11.03 -0.18 21.20
CA ALA A 179 -11.82 0.18 20.03
C ALA A 179 -11.12 1.08 18.98
N VAL A 180 -9.78 0.97 18.88
CA VAL A 180 -9.04 1.62 17.79
C VAL A 180 -9.19 0.78 16.54
N TRP A 181 -9.64 1.40 15.46
CA TRP A 181 -9.72 0.74 14.16
C TRP A 181 -8.33 0.38 13.62
N ARG A 182 -8.24 -0.82 13.08
CA ARG A 182 -7.03 -1.35 12.41
C ARG A 182 -7.42 -1.94 11.07
N GLY A 183 -6.63 -1.66 10.07
CA GLY A 183 -6.87 -2.18 8.73
C GLY A 183 -6.26 -1.32 7.65
N MET A 184 -6.65 -1.60 6.42
CA MET A 184 -6.21 -0.90 5.22
C MET A 184 -7.41 -0.35 4.46
N VAL A 185 -7.30 0.87 3.98
CA VAL A 185 -8.27 1.51 3.08
C VAL A 185 -7.55 1.99 1.85
N ARG A 186 -8.14 1.73 0.69
CA ARG A 186 -7.66 2.26 -0.60
C ARG A 186 -8.68 3.22 -1.18
N SER A 187 -8.20 4.28 -1.83
CA SER A 187 -9.06 5.25 -2.52
C SER A 187 -9.62 4.70 -3.84
N ASN A 188 -10.57 5.45 -4.41
CA ASN A 188 -10.77 5.44 -5.85
C ASN A 188 -9.48 5.82 -6.57
N GLN A 189 -9.42 5.49 -7.85
CA GLN A 189 -8.35 5.92 -8.74
C GLN A 189 -8.76 7.21 -9.45
N VAL A 190 -7.82 8.14 -9.63
CA VAL A 190 -7.99 9.35 -10.43
C VAL A 190 -6.84 9.48 -11.42
N THR A 191 -7.07 10.21 -12.49
CA THR A 191 -6.01 10.60 -13.44
C THR A 191 -5.57 12.01 -13.13
N VAL A 192 -4.27 12.27 -13.08
CA VAL A 192 -3.67 13.61 -13.03
C VAL A 192 -2.81 13.81 -14.28
N HIS A 193 -2.96 14.98 -14.89
CA HIS A 193 -2.13 15.43 -16.00
C HIS A 193 -1.12 16.45 -15.52
N LEU A 194 0.17 16.15 -15.70
CA LEU A 194 1.28 17.08 -15.45
C LEU A 194 1.79 17.60 -16.81
N PRO A 195 1.50 18.85 -17.17
CA PRO A 195 1.76 19.41 -18.51
C PRO A 195 3.24 19.62 -18.85
#